data_d899f090305481465be580a16455fa7d
#
_entry.id   d899f090305481465be580a16455fa7d
#
_cell.length_a   1.000
_cell.length_b   1.000
_cell.length_c   1.000
_cell.angle_alpha   90.00
_cell.angle_beta   90.00
_cell.angle_gamma   90.00
#
_symmetry.space_group_name_H-M   'P 1'
#
loop_
_entity.id
_entity.type
_entity.pdbx_description
1 polymer ?
#
loop_
_entity_poly.entity_id
_entity_poly.type
_entity_poly.pdbx_seq_one_letter_code
_entity_poly.pdbx_strand_id
1 'polypeptide(L)'
;MKLKQLAQSGALALLLACATHASADDRDDYNRRAATRDLNLFHSLDRNGDGGVTRLEAQGDINFLPRFDDMEVDMNGVVTAAEFYRYVEQHYGVRLKRGQP
;
A
#
# COMPACT_ATOMS: atom_id res chain seq x y z
N MET A 1 -40.08 31.32 -11.06
CA MET A 1 -38.71 31.64 -11.45
C MET A 1 -37.71 31.36 -10.35
N LYS A 2 -37.98 31.79 -9.12
CA LYS A 2 -37.03 31.54 -8.01
C LYS A 2 -36.81 30.07 -7.70
N LEU A 3 -37.85 29.26 -7.87
CA LEU A 3 -37.75 27.81 -7.60
C LEU A 3 -36.82 27.08 -8.56
N LYS A 4 -36.77 27.53 -9.83
CA LYS A 4 -35.87 26.92 -10.80
C LYS A 4 -34.41 27.14 -10.48
N GLN A 5 -34.06 28.33 -9.96
CA GLN A 5 -32.70 28.65 -9.57
C GLN A 5 -32.21 27.79 -8.40
N LEU A 6 -33.09 27.56 -7.40
CA LEU A 6 -32.77 26.73 -6.26
C LEU A 6 -32.50 25.28 -6.66
N ALA A 7 -33.30 24.75 -7.59
CA ALA A 7 -33.10 23.37 -8.05
C ALA A 7 -31.77 23.18 -8.76
N GLN A 8 -31.33 24.16 -9.55
CA GLN A 8 -30.03 24.07 -10.22
C GLN A 8 -28.86 24.05 -9.23
N SER A 9 -28.95 24.86 -8.19
CA SER A 9 -27.90 24.92 -7.17
C SER A 9 -27.76 23.57 -6.43
N GLY A 10 -28.88 22.90 -6.11
CA GLY A 10 -28.86 21.62 -5.47
C GLY A 10 -28.21 20.52 -6.31
N ALA A 11 -28.44 20.52 -7.61
CA ALA A 11 -27.87 19.54 -8.52
C ALA A 11 -26.34 19.63 -8.58
N LEU A 12 -25.80 20.84 -8.61
CA LEU A 12 -24.36 21.05 -8.64
C LEU A 12 -23.68 20.53 -7.38
N ALA A 13 -24.28 20.76 -6.22
CA ALA A 13 -23.73 20.28 -4.95
C ALA A 13 -23.63 18.75 -4.90
N LEU A 14 -24.63 18.04 -5.42
CA LEU A 14 -24.63 16.58 -5.47
C LEU A 14 -23.51 16.03 -6.35
N LEU A 15 -23.24 16.63 -7.48
CA LEU A 15 -22.18 16.20 -8.38
C LEU A 15 -20.80 16.31 -7.74
N LEU A 16 -20.54 17.38 -7.00
CA LEU A 16 -19.26 17.55 -6.31
C LEU A 16 -19.05 16.48 -5.22
N ALA A 17 -20.09 16.14 -4.49
CA ALA A 17 -20.00 15.09 -3.45
C ALA A 17 -19.67 13.73 -4.06
N CYS A 18 -20.26 13.35 -5.16
CA CYS A 18 -19.98 12.09 -5.86
C CYS A 18 -18.53 12.02 -6.34
N ALA A 19 -17.99 13.10 -6.89
CA ALA A 19 -16.62 13.15 -7.37
C ALA A 19 -15.61 12.92 -6.22
N THR A 20 -15.87 13.49 -5.04
CA THR A 20 -15.01 13.32 -3.86
C THR A 20 -14.96 11.86 -3.42
N HIS A 21 -16.08 11.16 -3.37
CA HIS A 21 -16.15 9.75 -2.98
C HIS A 21 -15.37 8.85 -3.95
N ALA A 22 -15.49 9.07 -5.26
CA ALA A 22 -14.78 8.30 -6.28
C ALA A 22 -13.27 8.40 -6.11
N SER A 23 -12.75 9.60 -5.79
CA SER A 23 -11.30 9.80 -5.59
C SER A 23 -10.75 9.01 -4.39
N ALA A 24 -11.50 8.92 -3.29
CA ALA A 24 -11.09 8.18 -2.09
C ALA A 24 -11.01 6.68 -2.38
N ASP A 25 -12.00 6.11 -3.08
CA ASP A 25 -12.02 4.70 -3.44
C ASP A 25 -10.87 4.33 -4.37
N ASP A 26 -10.56 5.17 -5.34
CA ASP A 26 -9.45 4.95 -6.26
C ASP A 26 -8.11 4.92 -5.54
N ARG A 27 -7.92 5.78 -4.57
CA ARG A 27 -6.69 5.83 -3.78
C ARG A 27 -6.50 4.56 -2.96
N ASP A 28 -7.55 4.08 -2.33
CA ASP A 28 -7.50 2.84 -1.54
C ASP A 28 -7.15 1.65 -2.43
N ASP A 29 -7.76 1.55 -3.60
CA ASP A 29 -7.46 0.48 -4.55
C ASP A 29 -6.01 0.54 -5.03
N TYR A 30 -5.50 1.73 -5.31
CA TYR A 30 -4.11 1.91 -5.71
C TYR A 30 -3.16 1.43 -4.61
N ASN A 31 -3.39 1.85 -3.38
CA ASN A 31 -2.53 1.48 -2.26
C ASN A 31 -2.56 -0.03 -1.99
N ARG A 32 -3.72 -0.65 -2.12
CA ARG A 32 -3.86 -2.09 -1.93
C ARG A 32 -3.10 -2.88 -3.00
N ARG A 33 -3.16 -2.45 -4.25
CA ARG A 33 -2.40 -3.09 -5.33
C ARG A 33 -0.89 -2.91 -5.14
N ALA A 34 -0.47 -1.73 -4.71
CA ALA A 34 0.94 -1.46 -4.43
C ALA A 34 1.45 -2.34 -3.28
N ALA A 35 0.68 -2.48 -2.22
CA ALA A 35 1.03 -3.33 -1.09
C ALA A 35 1.11 -4.81 -1.50
N THR A 36 0.18 -5.28 -2.31
CA THR A 36 0.20 -6.65 -2.82
C THR A 36 1.41 -6.91 -3.70
N ARG A 37 1.77 -5.94 -4.53
CA ARG A 37 2.96 -6.02 -5.39
C ARG A 37 4.23 -6.13 -4.55
N ASP A 38 4.33 -5.34 -3.49
CA ASP A 38 5.47 -5.41 -2.57
C ASP A 38 5.52 -6.76 -1.85
N LEU A 39 4.37 -7.33 -1.49
CA LEU A 39 4.32 -8.64 -0.86
C LEU A 39 4.83 -9.73 -1.79
N ASN A 40 4.43 -9.70 -3.05
CA ASN A 40 4.93 -10.65 -4.05
C ASN A 40 6.43 -10.50 -4.25
N LEU A 41 6.93 -9.27 -4.24
CA LEU A 41 8.36 -9.01 -4.33
C LEU A 41 9.12 -9.57 -3.12
N PHE A 42 8.60 -9.38 -1.92
CA PHE A 42 9.18 -9.93 -0.70
C PHE A 42 9.33 -11.45 -0.82
N HIS A 43 8.27 -12.14 -1.24
CA HIS A 43 8.31 -13.60 -1.40
C HIS A 43 9.30 -14.04 -2.47
N SER A 44 9.43 -13.28 -3.56
CA SER A 44 10.37 -13.64 -4.62
C SER A 44 11.83 -13.42 -4.20
N LEU A 45 12.11 -12.45 -3.33
CA LEU A 45 13.45 -12.19 -2.82
C LEU A 45 13.85 -13.17 -1.72
N ASP A 46 12.89 -13.69 -0.97
CA ASP A 46 13.12 -14.72 0.05
C ASP A 46 13.31 -16.07 -0.62
N ARG A 47 14.47 -16.26 -1.24
CA ARG A 47 14.75 -17.41 -2.11
C ARG A 47 14.76 -18.74 -1.35
N ASN A 48 15.21 -18.72 -0.10
CA ASN A 48 15.28 -19.93 0.71
C ASN A 48 13.99 -20.23 1.49
N GLY A 49 12.99 -19.33 1.41
CA GLY A 49 11.69 -19.55 2.02
C GLY A 49 11.71 -19.55 3.54
N ASP A 50 12.67 -18.87 4.18
CA ASP A 50 12.81 -18.84 5.64
C ASP A 50 11.98 -17.76 6.32
N GLY A 51 11.21 -16.97 5.55
CA GLY A 51 10.34 -15.93 6.08
C GLY A 51 11.02 -14.59 6.30
N GLY A 52 12.23 -14.40 5.77
CA GLY A 52 12.96 -13.15 5.88
C GLY A 52 13.79 -12.87 4.64
N VAL A 53 14.07 -11.59 4.40
CA VAL A 53 14.91 -11.14 3.30
C VAL A 53 16.17 -10.53 3.88
N THR A 54 17.32 -11.12 3.57
CA THR A 54 18.63 -10.59 3.96
C THR A 54 19.00 -9.41 3.06
N ARG A 55 19.98 -8.62 3.50
CA ARG A 55 20.50 -7.53 2.67
C ARG A 55 21.07 -8.07 1.34
N LEU A 56 21.68 -9.23 1.37
CA LEU A 56 22.20 -9.86 0.15
C LEU A 56 21.08 -10.23 -0.82
N GLU A 57 20.00 -10.82 -0.30
CA GLU A 57 18.82 -11.12 -1.13
C GLU A 57 18.16 -9.85 -1.66
N ALA A 58 18.12 -8.79 -0.85
CA ALA A 58 17.54 -7.50 -1.25
C ALA A 58 18.31 -6.84 -2.40
N GLN A 59 19.60 -7.13 -2.56
CA GLN A 59 20.40 -6.61 -3.66
C GLN A 59 19.89 -7.06 -5.02
N GLY A 60 19.06 -8.09 -5.06
CA GLY A 60 18.44 -8.54 -6.30
C GLY A 60 17.37 -7.63 -6.86
N ASP A 61 16.98 -6.57 -6.11
CA ASP A 61 15.94 -5.65 -6.59
C ASP A 61 16.25 -4.21 -6.22
N ILE A 62 16.33 -3.38 -7.26
CA ILE A 62 16.69 -1.97 -7.13
C ILE A 62 15.63 -1.14 -6.40
N ASN A 63 14.37 -1.60 -6.39
CA ASN A 63 13.29 -0.91 -5.68
C ASN A 63 13.19 -1.32 -4.21
N PHE A 64 13.58 -2.54 -3.88
CA PHE A 64 13.51 -3.06 -2.51
C PHE A 64 14.71 -2.60 -1.67
N LEU A 65 15.91 -2.68 -2.22
CA LEU A 65 17.14 -2.40 -1.47
C LEU A 65 17.15 -1.03 -0.79
N PRO A 66 16.75 0.09 -1.46
CA PRO A 66 16.76 1.40 -0.78
C PRO A 66 15.82 1.50 0.39
N ARG A 67 14.79 0.66 0.46
CA ARG A 67 13.81 0.65 1.55
C ARG A 67 14.16 -0.34 2.66
N PHE A 68 15.23 -1.09 2.50
CA PHE A 68 15.63 -2.15 3.45
C PHE A 68 15.77 -1.62 4.86
N ASP A 69 16.48 -0.51 5.02
CA ASP A 69 16.75 0.06 6.35
C ASP A 69 15.48 0.63 7.00
N ASP A 70 14.52 1.09 6.21
CA ASP A 70 13.23 1.56 6.74
C ASP A 70 12.36 0.41 7.22
N MET A 71 12.50 -0.77 6.62
CA MET A 71 11.75 -1.97 7.01
C MET A 71 12.39 -2.68 8.22
N GLU A 72 13.72 -2.71 8.27
CA GLU A 72 14.46 -3.40 9.30
C GLU A 72 14.50 -2.57 10.58
N VAL A 73 13.88 -3.07 11.65
CA VAL A 73 13.71 -2.30 12.89
C VAL A 73 14.73 -2.69 13.95
N ASP A 74 15.05 -3.97 14.04
CA ASP A 74 15.93 -4.50 15.10
C ASP A 74 17.40 -4.59 14.68
N MET A 75 17.74 -4.14 13.50
CA MET A 75 19.11 -4.05 12.98
C MET A 75 19.85 -5.40 13.01
N ASN A 76 19.14 -6.48 12.75
CA ASN A 76 19.72 -7.83 12.71
C ASN A 76 20.19 -8.26 11.31
N GLY A 77 20.05 -7.39 10.31
CA GLY A 77 20.47 -7.69 8.95
C GLY A 77 19.45 -8.42 8.10
N VAL A 78 18.26 -8.64 8.64
CA VAL A 78 17.18 -9.37 7.96
C VAL A 78 15.86 -8.63 8.14
N VAL A 79 15.11 -8.44 7.05
CA VAL A 79 13.74 -7.97 7.13
C VAL A 79 12.85 -9.19 7.31
N THR A 80 12.29 -9.36 8.50
CA THR A 80 11.34 -10.44 8.76
C THR A 80 9.98 -10.16 8.16
N ALA A 81 9.14 -11.19 8.04
CA ALA A 81 7.78 -11.01 7.55
C ALA A 81 7.00 -10.01 8.42
N ALA A 82 7.16 -10.08 9.74
CA ALA A 82 6.49 -9.14 10.65
C ALA A 82 6.92 -7.69 10.40
N GLU A 83 8.22 -7.45 10.21
CA GLU A 83 8.73 -6.12 9.90
C GLU A 83 8.22 -5.62 8.55
N PHE A 84 8.17 -6.50 7.56
CA PHE A 84 7.65 -6.16 6.25
C PHE A 84 6.17 -5.78 6.30
N TYR A 85 5.33 -6.58 6.97
CA TYR A 85 3.91 -6.28 7.11
C TYR A 85 3.68 -4.94 7.81
N ARG A 86 4.45 -4.67 8.86
CA ARG A 86 4.34 -3.40 9.57
C ARG A 86 4.69 -2.22 8.66
N TYR A 87 5.75 -2.34 7.88
CA TYR A 87 6.14 -1.30 6.94
C TYR A 87 5.04 -1.03 5.92
N VAL A 88 4.48 -2.09 5.34
CA VAL A 88 3.43 -1.96 4.32
C VAL A 88 2.18 -1.32 4.90
N GLU A 89 1.77 -1.74 6.09
CA GLU A 89 0.61 -1.17 6.75
C GLU A 89 0.79 0.32 7.03
N GLN A 90 1.97 0.73 7.49
CA GLN A 90 2.27 2.13 7.77
C GLN A 90 2.43 2.96 6.51
N HIS A 91 3.07 2.40 5.51
CA HIS A 91 3.40 3.14 4.28
C HIS A 91 2.18 3.35 3.38
N TYR A 92 1.34 2.33 3.23
CA TYR A 92 0.19 2.38 2.34
C TYR A 92 -1.14 2.59 3.07
N GLY A 93 -1.16 2.43 4.37
CA GLY A 93 -2.41 2.54 5.13
C GLY A 93 -3.38 1.39 4.90
N VAL A 94 -2.89 0.24 4.43
CA VAL A 94 -3.72 -0.94 4.18
C VAL A 94 -3.20 -2.11 4.99
N ARG A 95 -4.09 -3.03 5.33
CA ARG A 95 -3.73 -4.25 6.06
C ARG A 95 -3.81 -5.45 5.13
N LEU A 96 -2.71 -6.17 5.01
CA LEU A 96 -2.65 -7.42 4.25
C LEU A 96 -2.98 -8.60 5.16
N LYS A 97 -3.62 -9.62 4.60
CA LYS A 97 -3.89 -10.87 5.33
C LYS A 97 -2.60 -11.69 5.39
N ARG A 98 -2.18 -11.99 6.61
CA ARG A 98 -0.99 -12.83 6.81
C ARG A 98 -1.30 -14.27 6.42
N GLY A 99 -0.29 -14.92 5.85
CA GLY A 99 -0.41 -16.32 5.44
C GLY A 99 -1.09 -16.53 4.09
N GLN A 100 -1.38 -15.47 3.33
CA GLN A 100 -1.87 -15.57 1.97
C GLN A 100 -0.79 -15.16 0.98
N PRO A 101 -0.59 -15.97 -0.06
CA PRO A 101 0.36 -15.64 -1.11
C PRO A 101 -0.10 -14.47 -1.95
#